data_afa90253659cb5cbac4586bfab8aa7e0
#
_entry.id   afa90253659cb5cbac4586bfab8aa7e0
#
_cell.length_a   1.000
_cell.length_b   1.000
_cell.length_c   1.000
_cell.angle_alpha   90.00
_cell.angle_beta   90.00
_cell.angle_gamma   90.00
#
_symmetry.space_group_name_H-M   'P 1'
#
loop_
_entity.id
_entity.type
_entity.pdbx_description
1 polymer ?
#
loop_
_entity_poly.entity_id
_entity_poly.type
_entity_poly.pdbx_seq_one_letter_code
_entity_poly.pdbx_strand_id
1 'polypeptide(L)'
;MAGVRRISLSEALDLGPSWRHACHALLYAPDPGRLFGRIPLRYAVLMQMRFDGRLGFPGGFVDPQDGSLEAGLNRELLEELGEGAAAFSLDRGDYRSSHATASPPPRIVAHFYVKQLTMDQVLALEAGAPRAKDHGLEILQIDCLVQL
;
A
#
# COMPACT_ATOMS: atom_id res chain seq x y z
N MET A 1 4.70 -16.94 -19.88
CA MET A 1 4.32 -16.14 -18.72
C MET A 1 4.99 -14.78 -18.80
N ALA A 2 4.22 -13.73 -18.55
CA ALA A 2 4.82 -12.40 -18.48
C ALA A 2 5.93 -12.41 -17.45
N GLY A 3 7.10 -11.90 -17.82
CA GLY A 3 8.26 -11.91 -16.95
C GLY A 3 8.16 -10.86 -15.86
N VAL A 4 7.65 -11.25 -14.70
CA VAL A 4 7.81 -10.47 -13.48
C VAL A 4 9.12 -10.90 -12.86
N ARG A 5 10.06 -9.96 -12.70
CA ARG A 5 11.33 -10.30 -12.08
C ARG A 5 11.66 -9.31 -10.97
N ARG A 6 12.25 -9.83 -9.91
CA ARG A 6 12.75 -8.98 -8.83
C ARG A 6 14.00 -8.25 -9.29
N ILE A 7 14.06 -6.96 -9.02
CA ILE A 7 15.22 -6.13 -9.32
C ILE A 7 15.62 -5.34 -8.09
N SER A 8 16.85 -4.84 -8.08
CA SER A 8 17.30 -3.97 -7.01
C SER A 8 16.65 -2.58 -7.14
N LEU A 9 16.61 -1.85 -6.05
CA LEU A 9 16.15 -0.47 -6.09
C LEU A 9 17.01 0.38 -7.02
N SER A 10 18.33 0.17 -6.99
CA SER A 10 19.26 0.87 -7.86
C SER A 10 18.93 0.64 -9.34
N GLU A 11 18.71 -0.61 -9.73
CA GLU A 11 18.27 -0.93 -11.10
C GLU A 11 16.96 -0.25 -11.45
N ALA A 12 16.00 -0.29 -10.51
CA ALA A 12 14.68 0.29 -10.74
C ALA A 12 14.77 1.79 -11.00
N LEU A 13 15.58 2.50 -10.22
CA LEU A 13 15.72 3.95 -10.35
C LEU A 13 16.48 4.36 -11.61
N ASP A 14 17.26 3.45 -12.20
CA ASP A 14 18.00 3.68 -13.44
C ASP A 14 17.19 3.36 -14.69
N LEU A 15 15.99 2.80 -14.55
CA LEU A 15 15.13 2.54 -15.69
C LEU A 15 14.65 3.86 -16.30
N GLY A 16 14.53 3.87 -17.63
CA GLY A 16 14.18 5.08 -18.36
C GLY A 16 12.74 5.53 -18.18
N PRO A 17 12.39 6.68 -18.79
CA PRO A 17 11.08 7.31 -18.59
C PRO A 17 9.90 6.52 -19.16
N SER A 18 10.16 5.46 -19.94
CA SER A 18 9.08 4.59 -20.43
C SER A 18 8.54 3.67 -19.36
N TRP A 19 9.17 3.60 -18.19
CA TRP A 19 8.74 2.80 -17.07
C TRP A 19 7.92 3.63 -16.09
N ARG A 20 6.78 3.07 -15.68
CA ARG A 20 5.97 3.66 -14.61
C ARG A 20 6.30 2.98 -13.29
N HIS A 21 6.25 3.74 -12.22
CA HIS A 21 6.53 3.24 -10.88
C HIS A 21 5.27 3.27 -10.03
N ALA A 22 4.96 2.15 -9.41
CA ALA A 22 3.85 2.03 -8.47
C ALA A 22 4.41 1.64 -7.10
N CYS A 23 3.89 2.24 -6.05
CA CYS A 23 4.28 1.94 -4.68
C CYS A 23 3.07 1.48 -3.89
N HIS A 24 3.24 0.41 -3.12
CA HIS A 24 2.20 -0.13 -2.25
C HIS A 24 2.78 -0.44 -0.89
N ALA A 25 1.95 -0.36 0.14
CA ALA A 25 2.37 -0.56 1.52
C ALA A 25 1.52 -1.58 2.23
N LEU A 26 2.19 -2.52 2.91
CA LEU A 26 1.55 -3.39 3.88
C LEU A 26 1.61 -2.67 5.22
N LEU A 27 0.44 -2.24 5.71
CA LEU A 27 0.30 -1.58 7.00
C LEU A 27 -0.29 -2.61 7.97
N TYR A 28 0.39 -2.86 9.06
CA TYR A 28 -0.04 -3.89 9.99
C TYR A 28 0.14 -3.45 11.43
N ALA A 29 -0.61 -4.09 12.34
CA ALA A 29 -0.50 -3.83 13.76
C ALA A 29 -0.69 -5.13 14.55
N PRO A 30 0.01 -5.28 15.68
CA PRO A 30 -0.27 -6.39 16.58
C PRO A 30 -1.70 -6.29 17.11
N ASP A 31 -2.41 -7.41 17.11
CA ASP A 31 -3.78 -7.49 17.59
C ASP A 31 -3.86 -8.53 18.71
N PRO A 32 -4.11 -8.09 19.95
CA PRO A 32 -4.21 -9.02 21.09
C PRO A 32 -5.57 -9.71 21.19
N GLY A 33 -6.52 -9.40 20.31
CA GLY A 33 -7.86 -9.97 20.35
C GLY A 33 -7.91 -11.43 19.96
N ARG A 34 -9.13 -11.98 20.02
CA ARG A 34 -9.39 -13.38 19.64
C ARG A 34 -10.62 -13.45 18.75
N LEU A 35 -10.51 -14.22 17.67
CA LEU A 35 -11.64 -14.50 16.79
C LEU A 35 -12.55 -15.52 17.47
N PHE A 36 -13.83 -15.16 17.57
CA PHE A 36 -14.83 -16.01 18.27
C PHE A 36 -14.43 -16.36 19.71
N GLY A 37 -13.61 -15.54 20.35
CA GLY A 37 -13.13 -15.77 21.69
C GLY A 37 -12.15 -16.93 21.85
N ARG A 38 -11.71 -17.55 20.75
CA ARG A 38 -10.87 -18.76 20.77
C ARG A 38 -9.55 -18.66 20.04
N ILE A 39 -9.56 -18.08 18.84
CA ILE A 39 -8.39 -18.07 17.96
C ILE A 39 -7.65 -16.75 18.14
N PRO A 40 -6.38 -16.77 18.60
CA PRO A 40 -5.62 -15.53 18.75
C PRO A 40 -5.45 -14.80 17.41
N LEU A 41 -5.77 -13.51 17.40
CA LEU A 41 -5.52 -12.62 16.28
C LEU A 41 -4.16 -11.98 16.53
N ARG A 42 -3.12 -12.45 15.86
CA ARG A 42 -1.78 -11.97 16.14
C ARG A 42 -1.53 -10.60 15.53
N TYR A 43 -1.99 -10.42 14.32
CA TYR A 43 -1.78 -9.19 13.56
C TYR A 43 -3.03 -8.85 12.77
N ALA A 44 -3.23 -7.55 12.59
CA ALA A 44 -4.22 -7.01 11.67
C ALA A 44 -3.50 -6.38 10.50
N VAL A 45 -3.98 -6.60 9.29
CA VAL A 45 -3.40 -6.06 8.07
C VAL A 45 -4.46 -5.24 7.35
N LEU A 46 -4.09 -4.03 6.93
CA LEU A 46 -5.01 -3.16 6.21
C LEU A 46 -5.07 -3.54 4.73
N MET A 47 -6.26 -3.84 4.26
CA MET A 47 -6.51 -4.14 2.84
C MET A 47 -7.63 -3.26 2.33
N GLN A 48 -7.62 -2.99 1.04
CA GLN A 48 -8.68 -2.21 0.42
C GLN A 48 -9.38 -3.00 -0.68
N MET A 49 -10.69 -2.81 -0.76
CA MET A 49 -11.51 -3.36 -1.84
C MET A 49 -11.51 -2.37 -2.99
N ARG A 50 -11.04 -2.80 -4.15
CA ARG A 50 -11.00 -1.99 -5.35
C ARG A 50 -12.30 -2.16 -6.15
N PHE A 51 -12.54 -1.22 -7.07
CA PHE A 51 -13.74 -1.31 -7.93
C PHE A 51 -13.75 -2.55 -8.82
N ASP A 52 -12.58 -3.11 -9.13
CA ASP A 52 -12.50 -4.35 -9.90
C ASP A 52 -12.83 -5.60 -9.07
N GLY A 53 -13.22 -5.42 -7.81
CA GLY A 53 -13.59 -6.51 -6.92
C GLY A 53 -12.41 -7.20 -6.26
N ARG A 54 -11.19 -6.71 -6.48
CA ARG A 54 -9.98 -7.31 -5.90
C ARG A 54 -9.58 -6.60 -4.62
N LEU A 55 -9.04 -7.38 -3.71
CA LEU A 55 -8.39 -6.85 -2.52
C LEU A 55 -6.94 -6.51 -2.88
N GLY A 56 -6.45 -5.41 -2.33
CA GLY A 56 -5.08 -4.99 -2.55
C GLY A 56 -4.54 -4.18 -1.38
N PHE A 57 -3.23 -3.99 -1.39
CA PHE A 57 -2.59 -3.09 -0.45
C PHE A 57 -2.75 -1.64 -0.91
N PRO A 58 -2.86 -0.69 0.03
CA PRO A 58 -2.96 0.72 -0.35
C PRO A 58 -1.70 1.21 -1.05
N GLY A 59 -1.88 2.15 -1.95
CA GLY A 59 -0.80 2.73 -2.75
C GLY A 59 -1.26 3.06 -4.16
N GLY A 60 -0.32 3.36 -5.04
CA GLY A 60 -0.63 3.69 -6.41
C GLY A 60 0.59 4.14 -7.19
N PHE A 61 0.35 4.75 -8.35
CA PHE A 61 1.41 5.24 -9.21
C PHE A 61 2.04 6.51 -8.66
N VAL A 62 3.35 6.58 -8.79
CA VAL A 62 4.14 7.75 -8.42
C VAL A 62 4.26 8.65 -9.65
N ASP A 63 3.96 9.93 -9.47
CA ASP A 63 4.10 10.91 -10.52
C ASP A 63 5.51 11.54 -10.49
N PRO A 64 6.06 11.96 -11.64
CA PRO A 64 7.38 12.61 -11.66
C PRO A 64 7.49 13.81 -10.71
N GLN A 65 6.40 14.56 -10.55
CA GLN A 65 6.39 15.73 -9.67
C GLN A 65 6.37 15.39 -8.18
N ASP A 66 6.18 14.13 -7.80
CA ASP A 66 6.23 13.73 -6.40
C ASP A 66 7.64 13.87 -5.81
N GLY A 67 8.66 13.81 -6.64
CA GLY A 67 10.04 14.00 -6.24
C GLY A 67 10.75 12.76 -5.72
N SER A 68 10.02 11.80 -5.17
CA SER A 68 10.57 10.52 -4.72
C SER A 68 9.48 9.46 -4.70
N LEU A 69 9.89 8.19 -4.62
CA LEU A 69 8.94 7.08 -4.50
C LEU A 69 8.14 7.21 -3.21
N GLU A 70 8.81 7.54 -2.10
CA GLU A 70 8.17 7.65 -0.80
C GLU A 70 7.19 8.82 -0.74
N ALA A 71 7.53 9.95 -1.36
CA ALA A 71 6.61 11.08 -1.43
C ALA A 71 5.34 10.72 -2.21
N GLY A 72 5.49 10.00 -3.32
CA GLY A 72 4.36 9.53 -4.11
C GLY A 72 3.50 8.54 -3.34
N LEU A 73 4.13 7.60 -2.63
CA LEU A 73 3.40 6.64 -1.82
C LEU A 73 2.62 7.34 -0.70
N ASN A 74 3.24 8.26 0.02
CA ASN A 74 2.56 8.99 1.10
C ASN A 74 1.40 9.82 0.57
N ARG A 75 1.53 10.43 -0.60
CA ARG A 75 0.44 11.14 -1.25
C ARG A 75 -0.73 10.21 -1.57
N GLU A 76 -0.44 9.05 -2.16
CA GLU A 76 -1.47 8.06 -2.47
C GLU A 76 -2.18 7.56 -1.21
N LEU A 77 -1.45 7.34 -0.13
CA LEU A 77 -2.05 6.91 1.13
C LEU A 77 -3.02 7.95 1.69
N LEU A 78 -2.68 9.24 1.59
CA LEU A 78 -3.60 10.30 2.02
C LEU A 78 -4.86 10.31 1.16
N GLU A 79 -4.73 10.14 -0.15
CA GLU A 79 -5.88 10.13 -1.07
C GLU A 79 -6.80 8.94 -0.84
N GLU A 80 -6.25 7.78 -0.52
CA GLU A 80 -7.02 6.56 -0.33
C GLU A 80 -7.54 6.35 1.09
N LEU A 81 -6.73 6.71 2.09
CA LEU A 81 -7.01 6.42 3.50
C LEU A 81 -7.52 7.64 4.27
N GLY A 82 -7.32 8.84 3.74
CA GLY A 82 -7.78 10.06 4.40
C GLY A 82 -6.83 10.58 5.47
N GLU A 83 -7.35 11.46 6.34
CA GLU A 83 -6.55 12.21 7.31
C GLU A 83 -5.78 11.33 8.31
N GLY A 84 -6.28 10.14 8.60
CA GLY A 84 -5.58 9.21 9.48
C GLY A 84 -4.18 8.85 9.00
N ALA A 85 -3.95 8.91 7.69
CA ALA A 85 -2.65 8.64 7.12
C ALA A 85 -1.62 9.74 7.41
N ALA A 86 -2.05 10.91 7.85
CA ALA A 86 -1.13 11.98 8.23
C ALA A 86 -0.40 11.70 9.56
N ALA A 87 -0.88 10.73 10.34
CA ALA A 87 -0.28 10.39 11.62
C ALA A 87 1.04 9.60 11.49
N PHE A 88 1.35 9.13 10.29
CA PHE A 88 2.59 8.40 10.02
C PHE A 88 3.04 8.68 8.59
N SER A 89 4.27 8.33 8.29
CA SER A 89 4.79 8.40 6.93
C SER A 89 5.71 7.22 6.66
N LEU A 90 5.79 6.82 5.40
CA LEU A 90 6.72 5.80 4.98
C LEU A 90 8.00 6.45 4.46
N ASP A 91 9.12 5.84 4.77
CA ASP A 91 10.43 6.29 4.31
C ASP A 91 11.22 5.11 3.71
N ARG A 92 12.45 5.37 3.31
CA ARG A 92 13.29 4.36 2.69
C ARG A 92 13.56 3.17 3.62
N GLY A 93 13.50 3.37 4.94
CA GLY A 93 13.66 2.29 5.91
C GLY A 93 12.54 1.25 5.85
N ASP A 94 11.39 1.63 5.33
CA ASP A 94 10.23 0.74 5.19
C ASP A 94 10.23 -0.02 3.86
N TYR A 95 11.13 0.32 2.94
CA TYR A 95 11.24 -0.33 1.64
C TYR A 95 11.65 -1.80 1.78
N ARG A 96 11.05 -2.67 0.96
CA ARG A 96 11.34 -4.11 0.97
C ARG A 96 11.80 -4.67 -0.36
N SER A 97 11.10 -4.36 -1.45
CA SER A 97 11.44 -4.99 -2.72
C SER A 97 10.90 -4.22 -3.92
N SER A 98 11.45 -4.52 -5.09
CA SER A 98 10.96 -4.01 -6.36
C SER A 98 10.83 -5.15 -7.36
N HIS A 99 9.78 -5.11 -8.16
CA HIS A 99 9.48 -6.10 -9.19
C HIS A 99 9.13 -5.40 -10.48
N ALA A 100 9.82 -5.78 -11.55
CA ALA A 100 9.61 -5.20 -12.86
C ALA A 100 8.81 -6.12 -13.77
N THR A 101 7.84 -5.57 -14.47
CA THR A 101 7.04 -6.27 -15.48
C THR A 101 7.07 -5.47 -16.76
N ALA A 102 7.72 -6.01 -17.81
CA ALA A 102 7.86 -5.33 -19.08
C ALA A 102 6.83 -5.78 -20.12
N SER A 103 6.38 -7.01 -20.01
CA SER A 103 5.48 -7.63 -21.00
C SER A 103 4.36 -8.39 -20.29
N PRO A 104 3.10 -8.20 -20.70
CA PRO A 104 2.66 -7.23 -21.71
C PRO A 104 2.79 -5.78 -21.22
N PRO A 105 2.88 -4.80 -22.15
CA PRO A 105 2.90 -3.40 -21.73
C PRO A 105 1.61 -3.02 -20.98
N PRO A 106 1.62 -1.98 -20.12
CA PRO A 106 2.71 -1.03 -19.90
C PRO A 106 3.86 -1.59 -19.06
N ARG A 107 5.03 -0.98 -19.19
CA ARG A 107 6.19 -1.33 -18.37
C ARG A 107 6.04 -0.72 -16.98
N ILE A 108 5.99 -1.57 -15.97
CA ILE A 108 5.72 -1.16 -14.60
C ILE A 108 6.76 -1.74 -13.65
N VAL A 109 7.24 -0.91 -12.74
CA VAL A 109 8.00 -1.37 -11.58
C VAL A 109 7.12 -1.20 -10.36
N ALA A 110 6.88 -2.29 -9.64
CA ALA A 110 6.13 -2.28 -8.41
C ALA A 110 7.10 -2.31 -7.22
N HIS A 111 6.99 -1.30 -6.35
CA HIS A 111 7.80 -1.18 -5.13
C HIS A 111 6.94 -1.51 -3.93
N PHE A 112 7.47 -2.29 -3.02
CA PHE A 112 6.72 -2.75 -1.86
C PHE A 112 7.36 -2.27 -0.56
N TYR A 113 6.52 -1.74 0.32
CA TYR A 113 6.90 -1.20 1.62
C TYR A 113 6.12 -1.89 2.72
N VAL A 114 6.70 -1.97 3.90
CA VAL A 114 6.05 -2.56 5.08
C VAL A 114 6.24 -1.64 6.27
N LYS A 115 5.15 -1.30 6.95
CA LYS A 115 5.21 -0.46 8.14
C LYS A 115 4.30 -0.98 9.23
N GLN A 116 4.85 -1.08 10.43
CA GLN A 116 4.06 -1.41 11.62
C GLN A 116 3.42 -0.16 12.17
N LEU A 117 2.12 -0.26 12.43
CA LEU A 117 1.33 0.78 13.10
C LEU A 117 0.86 0.24 14.45
N THR A 118 0.19 1.10 15.21
CA THR A 118 -0.57 0.65 16.40
C THR A 118 -1.98 0.27 15.96
N MET A 119 -2.67 -0.53 16.78
CA MET A 119 -4.08 -0.83 16.49
C MET A 119 -4.94 0.42 16.47
N ASP A 120 -4.65 1.40 17.35
CA ASP A 120 -5.39 2.67 17.33
C ASP A 120 -5.25 3.39 16.00
N GLN A 121 -4.05 3.38 15.42
CA GLN A 121 -3.81 3.98 14.10
C GLN A 121 -4.57 3.23 13.00
N VAL A 122 -4.56 1.90 13.03
CA VAL A 122 -5.28 1.08 12.04
C VAL A 122 -6.79 1.33 12.14
N LEU A 123 -7.33 1.36 13.35
CA LEU A 123 -8.75 1.63 13.56
C LEU A 123 -9.14 3.05 13.11
N ALA A 124 -8.26 4.03 13.34
CA ALA A 124 -8.49 5.39 12.87
C ALA A 124 -8.51 5.47 11.33
N LEU A 125 -7.64 4.72 10.66
CA LEU A 125 -7.65 4.64 9.21
C LEU A 125 -8.95 4.03 8.68
N GLU A 126 -9.38 2.94 9.28
CA GLU A 126 -10.63 2.28 8.88
C GLU A 126 -11.84 3.20 9.08
N ALA A 127 -11.90 3.89 10.21
CA ALA A 127 -13.01 4.81 10.52
C ALA A 127 -13.00 6.06 9.63
N GLY A 128 -11.82 6.53 9.23
CA GLY A 128 -11.68 7.74 8.41
C GLY A 128 -11.77 7.51 6.90
N ALA A 129 -11.64 6.27 6.45
CA ALA A 129 -11.59 5.93 5.04
C ALA A 129 -12.78 6.45 4.22
N PRO A 130 -14.05 6.40 4.71
CA PRO A 130 -15.18 6.92 3.96
C PRO A 130 -15.09 8.40 3.61
N ARG A 131 -14.26 9.16 4.29
CA ARG A 131 -14.04 10.60 4.03
C ARG A 131 -12.83 10.87 3.15
N ALA A 132 -12.11 9.82 2.74
CA ALA A 132 -10.95 9.96 1.86
C ALA A 132 -11.36 10.41 0.46
N LYS A 133 -10.46 11.13 -0.21
CA LYS A 133 -10.69 11.67 -1.55
C LYS A 133 -11.11 10.61 -2.57
N ASP A 134 -10.45 9.44 -2.53
CA ASP A 134 -10.67 8.37 -3.51
C ASP A 134 -11.77 7.38 -3.11
N HIS A 135 -12.38 7.55 -1.94
CA HIS A 135 -13.44 6.65 -1.49
C HIS A 135 -14.67 6.80 -2.38
N GLY A 136 -15.16 5.67 -2.87
CA GLY A 136 -16.28 5.65 -3.79
C GLY A 136 -15.90 5.91 -5.25
N LEU A 137 -14.64 6.32 -5.51
CA LEU A 137 -14.12 6.54 -6.85
C LEU A 137 -13.22 5.38 -7.29
N GLU A 138 -12.14 5.15 -6.57
CA GLU A 138 -11.22 4.05 -6.85
C GLU A 138 -11.29 2.94 -5.80
N ILE A 139 -11.66 3.31 -4.59
CA ILE A 139 -11.69 2.41 -3.44
C ILE A 139 -13.13 2.32 -2.92
N LEU A 140 -13.66 1.10 -2.85
CA LEU A 140 -15.00 0.85 -2.31
C LEU A 140 -15.00 0.77 -0.81
N GLN A 141 -13.98 0.12 -0.23
CA GLN A 141 -13.96 -0.17 1.18
C GLN A 141 -12.55 -0.46 1.65
N ILE A 142 -12.24 -0.05 2.88
CA ILE A 142 -11.00 -0.38 3.54
C ILE A 142 -11.32 -1.20 4.78
N ASP A 143 -10.75 -2.38 4.85
CA ASP A 143 -10.95 -3.32 5.94
C ASP A 143 -9.64 -3.72 6.59
N CYS A 144 -9.73 -3.95 7.88
CA CYS A 144 -8.66 -4.54 8.64
C CYS A 144 -8.85 -6.06 8.61
N LEU A 145 -8.06 -6.74 7.81
CA LEU A 145 -8.11 -8.20 7.74
C LEU A 145 -7.21 -8.80 8.80
N VAL A 146 -7.66 -9.92 9.32
CA VAL A 146 -6.97 -10.65 10.37
C VAL A 146 -6.03 -11.66 9.75
N GLN A 147 -4.82 -11.69 10.23
CA GLN A 147 -3.85 -12.70 9.86
C GLN A 147 -3.55 -13.60 11.06
N LEU A 148 -3.77 -14.86 10.86
CA LEU A 148 -3.53 -15.86 11.88
C LEU A 148 -2.05 -16.29 11.95
#